data_9b1abf1c13fd35a687ce01db57d7da4d
#
_entry.id   9b1abf1c13fd35a687ce01db57d7da4d
#
_cell.length_a   1.000
_cell.length_b   1.000
_cell.length_c   1.000
_cell.angle_alpha   90.00
_cell.angle_beta   90.00
_cell.angle_gamma   90.00
#
_symmetry.space_group_name_H-M   'P 1'
#
loop_
_entity.id
_entity.type
_entity.pdbx_description
1 polymer ?
#
loop_
_entity_poly.entity_id
_entity_poly.type
_entity_poly.pdbx_seq_one_letter_code
_entity_poly.pdbx_strand_id
1 'polypeptide(L)'
;MGLVLRKFLAEDRGSLSVLILSFFMTILITLVALTDISAIYFAKRSLTHATEAAAQRGVQNLDLDAYYRGKYNATQFLINLTSQSEKDPGIPIDCGQGEIDARSAIGELSRDRGNLFGPQLSEIRIEEIKCDGYQISLRTSSTASLPFVIPFTRISTVKIFSHIGTFDERKITTNYYGINIG
;
A
#
# COMPACT_ATOMS: atom_id res chain seq x y z
N MET A 1 18.53 -39.45 -23.89
CA MET A 1 19.08 -38.16 -23.40
C MET A 1 20.19 -38.35 -22.36
N GLY A 2 20.22 -39.41 -21.57
CA GLY A 2 21.22 -39.65 -20.52
C GLY A 2 22.63 -40.09 -20.99
N LEU A 3 22.77 -40.64 -22.16
CA LEU A 3 24.06 -41.15 -22.66
C LEU A 3 25.00 -40.05 -23.22
N VAL A 4 24.44 -38.97 -23.76
CA VAL A 4 25.19 -37.80 -24.25
C VAL A 4 25.78 -36.99 -23.11
N LEU A 5 25.02 -36.77 -22.02
CA LEU A 5 25.52 -36.09 -20.84
C LEU A 5 26.69 -36.82 -20.16
N ARG A 6 26.65 -38.17 -20.13
CA ARG A 6 27.72 -38.98 -19.52
C ARG A 6 29.03 -38.89 -20.28
N LYS A 7 28.99 -38.73 -21.62
CA LYS A 7 30.19 -38.59 -22.46
C LYS A 7 30.86 -37.24 -22.33
N PHE A 8 30.04 -36.15 -22.10
CA PHE A 8 30.56 -34.80 -21.83
C PHE A 8 31.22 -34.66 -20.44
N LEU A 9 30.78 -35.47 -19.46
CA LEU A 9 31.36 -35.48 -18.10
C LEU A 9 32.63 -36.31 -17.98
N ALA A 10 32.98 -37.14 -19.00
CA ALA A 10 34.16 -38.01 -18.99
C ALA A 10 35.39 -37.38 -19.68
N GLU A 11 35.26 -36.24 -20.31
CA GLU A 11 36.36 -35.52 -20.93
C GLU A 11 36.81 -34.36 -20.06
N ASP A 12 37.86 -34.57 -19.26
CA ASP A 12 38.38 -33.65 -18.26
C ASP A 12 38.79 -32.26 -18.81
N ARG A 13 38.97 -32.10 -20.11
CA ARG A 13 39.35 -30.82 -20.75
C ARG A 13 38.19 -29.88 -21.04
N GLY A 14 36.91 -30.35 -21.04
CA GLY A 14 35.72 -29.55 -21.27
C GLY A 14 34.98 -29.12 -19.99
N SER A 15 35.27 -29.77 -18.87
CA SER A 15 34.53 -29.67 -17.61
C SER A 15 34.55 -28.25 -17.02
N LEU A 16 35.67 -27.56 -17.05
CA LEU A 16 35.81 -26.22 -16.46
C LEU A 16 34.97 -25.15 -17.21
N SER A 17 34.94 -25.22 -18.54
CA SER A 17 34.17 -24.28 -19.37
C SER A 17 32.67 -24.43 -19.18
N VAL A 18 32.16 -25.67 -19.06
CA VAL A 18 30.75 -25.96 -18.80
C VAL A 18 30.35 -25.50 -17.40
N LEU A 19 31.22 -25.67 -16.41
CA LEU A 19 31.00 -25.24 -15.05
C LEU A 19 30.91 -23.69 -14.96
N ILE A 20 31.83 -22.97 -15.59
CA ILE A 20 31.83 -21.51 -15.66
C ILE A 20 30.57 -21.01 -16.35
N LEU A 21 30.18 -21.60 -17.50
CA LEU A 21 28.98 -21.21 -18.22
C LEU A 21 27.71 -21.44 -17.39
N SER A 22 27.59 -22.58 -16.72
CA SER A 22 26.43 -22.89 -15.89
C SER A 22 26.32 -21.93 -14.68
N PHE A 23 27.46 -21.62 -14.05
CA PHE A 23 27.51 -20.66 -12.96
C PHE A 23 27.11 -19.24 -13.42
N PHE A 24 27.62 -18.81 -14.58
CA PHE A 24 27.24 -17.54 -15.19
C PHE A 24 25.74 -17.46 -15.49
N MET A 25 25.16 -18.51 -16.08
CA MET A 25 23.72 -18.58 -16.34
C MET A 25 22.89 -18.54 -15.06
N THR A 26 23.35 -19.22 -14.01
CA THR A 26 22.67 -19.18 -12.70
C THR A 26 22.66 -17.78 -12.12
N ILE A 27 23.78 -17.06 -12.18
CA ILE A 27 23.88 -15.67 -11.73
C ILE A 27 22.92 -14.77 -12.53
N LEU A 28 22.91 -14.89 -13.85
CA LEU A 28 22.00 -14.10 -14.70
C LEU A 28 20.53 -14.32 -14.36
N ILE A 29 20.10 -15.55 -14.21
CA ILE A 29 18.72 -15.88 -13.83
C ILE A 29 18.39 -15.30 -12.45
N THR A 30 19.32 -15.39 -11.50
CA THR A 30 19.13 -14.83 -10.16
C THR A 30 19.01 -13.30 -10.21
N LEU A 31 19.81 -12.61 -10.99
CA LEU A 31 19.74 -11.16 -11.15
C LEU A 31 18.40 -10.72 -11.78
N VAL A 32 17.93 -11.41 -12.79
CA VAL A 32 16.61 -11.16 -13.40
C VAL A 32 15.51 -11.32 -12.38
N ALA A 33 15.51 -12.43 -11.63
CA ALA A 33 14.49 -12.67 -10.61
C ALA A 33 14.50 -11.61 -9.49
N LEU A 34 15.67 -11.20 -9.01
CA LEU A 34 15.80 -10.14 -8.00
C LEU A 34 15.29 -8.80 -8.53
N THR A 35 15.55 -8.49 -9.79
CA THR A 35 15.07 -7.24 -10.40
C THR A 35 13.55 -7.21 -10.50
N ASP A 36 12.92 -8.31 -10.91
CA ASP A 36 11.46 -8.41 -10.98
C ASP A 36 10.81 -8.31 -9.60
N ILE A 37 11.36 -9.00 -8.58
CA ILE A 37 10.86 -8.91 -7.19
C ILE A 37 10.97 -7.46 -6.68
N SER A 38 12.10 -6.81 -6.92
CA SER A 38 12.31 -5.42 -6.53
C SER A 38 11.29 -4.48 -7.19
N ALA A 39 11.02 -4.67 -8.48
CA ALA A 39 10.03 -3.89 -9.22
C ALA A 39 8.62 -4.02 -8.63
N ILE A 40 8.18 -5.24 -8.30
CA ILE A 40 6.89 -5.48 -7.65
C ILE A 40 6.84 -4.83 -6.27
N TYR A 41 7.91 -4.93 -5.48
CA TYR A 41 7.99 -4.32 -4.16
C TYR A 41 7.85 -2.79 -4.23
N PHE A 42 8.58 -2.13 -5.13
CA PHE A 42 8.46 -0.68 -5.33
C PHE A 42 7.07 -0.28 -5.83
N ALA A 43 6.50 -1.01 -6.78
CA ALA A 43 5.14 -0.76 -7.26
C ALA A 43 4.10 -0.90 -6.13
N LYS A 44 4.22 -1.93 -5.29
CA LYS A 44 3.33 -2.11 -4.13
C LYS A 44 3.47 -0.98 -3.12
N ARG A 45 4.70 -0.57 -2.82
CA ARG A 45 4.97 0.57 -1.91
C ARG A 45 4.36 1.87 -2.44
N SER A 46 4.54 2.15 -3.73
CA SER A 46 3.92 3.31 -4.39
C SER A 46 2.40 3.29 -4.31
N LEU A 47 1.78 2.14 -4.58
CA LEU A 47 0.33 1.97 -4.45
C LEU A 47 -0.13 2.20 -3.01
N THR A 48 0.60 1.67 -2.03
CA THR A 48 0.29 1.87 -0.61
C THR A 48 0.34 3.35 -0.23
N HIS A 49 1.40 4.07 -0.59
CA HIS A 49 1.51 5.51 -0.32
C HIS A 49 0.42 6.34 -1.00
N ALA A 50 0.05 5.99 -2.24
CA ALA A 50 -1.08 6.65 -2.91
C ALA A 50 -2.40 6.41 -2.19
N THR A 51 -2.63 5.18 -1.71
CA THR A 51 -3.83 4.82 -0.96
C THR A 51 -3.86 5.51 0.39
N GLU A 52 -2.74 5.60 1.10
CA GLU A 52 -2.59 6.34 2.36
C GLU A 52 -2.88 7.83 2.17
N ALA A 53 -2.26 8.46 1.18
CA ALA A 53 -2.47 9.88 0.90
C ALA A 53 -3.94 10.19 0.57
N ALA A 54 -4.60 9.32 -0.21
CA ALA A 54 -6.01 9.47 -0.52
C ALA A 54 -6.91 9.27 0.70
N ALA A 55 -6.64 8.27 1.54
CA ALA A 55 -7.38 8.03 2.76
C ALA A 55 -7.20 9.18 3.76
N GLN A 56 -5.98 9.71 3.92
CA GLN A 56 -5.70 10.88 4.75
C GLN A 56 -6.45 12.12 4.27
N ARG A 57 -6.54 12.34 2.95
CA ARG A 57 -7.32 13.46 2.40
C ARG A 57 -8.82 13.31 2.67
N GLY A 58 -9.32 12.07 2.64
CA GLY A 58 -10.71 11.78 2.98
C GLY A 58 -11.07 12.08 4.43
N VAL A 59 -10.19 11.75 5.40
CA VAL A 59 -10.48 11.99 6.84
C VAL A 59 -10.33 13.45 7.26
N GLN A 60 -9.76 14.32 6.44
CA GLN A 60 -9.65 15.76 6.74
C GLN A 60 -11.00 16.49 6.71
N ASN A 61 -12.04 15.87 6.16
CA ASN A 61 -13.38 16.43 6.12
C ASN A 61 -14.13 16.14 7.43
N LEU A 62 -14.14 17.11 8.32
CA LEU A 62 -14.81 17.00 9.60
C LEU A 62 -16.32 17.18 9.44
N ASP A 63 -17.12 16.36 10.13
CA ASP A 63 -18.54 16.62 10.32
C ASP A 63 -18.70 17.71 11.39
N LEU A 64 -18.75 18.98 10.93
CA LEU A 64 -18.88 20.15 11.81
C LEU A 64 -20.20 20.12 12.59
N ASP A 65 -21.27 19.60 12.00
CA ASP A 65 -22.57 19.48 12.65
C ASP A 65 -22.52 18.50 13.84
N ALA A 66 -21.94 17.31 13.62
CA ALA A 66 -21.74 16.35 14.69
C ALA A 66 -20.76 16.86 15.76
N TYR A 67 -19.73 17.59 15.35
CA TYR A 67 -18.73 18.14 16.25
C TYR A 67 -19.29 19.26 17.16
N TYR A 68 -20.03 20.24 16.58
CA TYR A 68 -20.54 21.41 17.34
C TYR A 68 -21.88 21.16 18.04
N ARG A 69 -22.74 20.26 17.56
CA ARG A 69 -24.02 19.95 18.20
C ARG A 69 -23.91 19.13 19.50
N GLY A 70 -22.72 18.88 19.97
CA GLY A 70 -22.46 18.19 21.23
C GLY A 70 -22.63 16.67 21.22
N LYS A 71 -22.93 16.06 20.07
CA LYS A 71 -22.95 14.59 19.94
C LYS A 71 -21.59 14.00 20.29
N TYR A 72 -20.54 14.64 19.82
CA TYR A 72 -19.17 14.26 20.14
C TYR A 72 -18.84 14.43 21.62
N ASN A 73 -19.16 15.60 22.20
CA ASN A 73 -18.90 15.89 23.63
C ASN A 73 -19.73 15.01 24.56
N ALA A 74 -21.00 14.72 24.19
CA ALA A 74 -21.86 13.83 24.97
C ALA A 74 -21.36 12.38 24.94
N THR A 75 -20.92 11.92 23.80
CA THR A 75 -20.34 10.58 23.66
C THR A 75 -19.05 10.47 24.46
N GLN A 76 -18.16 11.45 24.38
CA GLN A 76 -16.93 11.49 25.17
C GLN A 76 -17.21 11.57 26.68
N PHE A 77 -18.20 12.35 27.09
CA PHE A 77 -18.60 12.42 28.49
C PHE A 77 -19.14 11.08 29.01
N LEU A 78 -19.96 10.40 28.20
CA LEU A 78 -20.48 9.08 28.56
C LEU A 78 -19.39 8.00 28.60
N ILE A 79 -18.45 8.03 27.64
CA ILE A 79 -17.30 7.14 27.61
C ILE A 79 -16.44 7.35 28.87
N ASN A 80 -16.15 8.57 29.21
CA ASN A 80 -15.37 8.91 30.42
C ASN A 80 -16.09 8.51 31.74
N LEU A 81 -17.43 8.49 31.75
CA LEU A 81 -18.19 8.07 32.90
C LEU A 81 -18.39 6.55 33.03
N THR A 82 -18.42 5.83 31.90
CA THR A 82 -18.81 4.43 31.90
C THR A 82 -17.64 3.48 31.69
N SER A 83 -16.51 3.92 31.20
CA SER A 83 -15.46 3.00 30.80
C SER A 83 -14.10 3.24 31.44
N GLN A 84 -13.62 2.15 31.97
CA GLN A 84 -12.21 1.98 32.29
C GLN A 84 -11.37 1.61 31.06
N SER A 85 -11.93 1.49 29.85
CA SER A 85 -11.18 0.87 28.74
C SER A 85 -11.71 1.08 27.32
N GLU A 86 -12.69 1.94 27.05
CA GLU A 86 -13.18 2.07 25.67
C GLU A 86 -12.37 3.14 24.94
N LYS A 87 -11.75 2.72 23.82
CA LYS A 87 -10.95 3.57 22.93
C LYS A 87 -11.80 4.73 22.43
N ASP A 88 -11.27 5.95 22.49
CA ASP A 88 -11.86 7.12 21.87
C ASP A 88 -12.21 6.82 20.41
N PRO A 89 -13.47 6.97 19.98
CA PRO A 89 -13.88 6.68 18.60
C PRO A 89 -13.21 7.62 17.58
N GLY A 90 -12.60 8.72 18.03
CA GLY A 90 -11.96 9.68 17.15
C GLY A 90 -12.84 10.90 16.87
N ILE A 91 -12.43 11.69 15.88
CA ILE A 91 -13.15 12.91 15.46
C ILE A 91 -14.15 12.52 14.36
N PRO A 92 -15.42 13.01 14.44
CA PRO A 92 -16.43 12.67 13.43
C PRO A 92 -16.09 13.25 12.07
N ILE A 93 -16.23 12.41 11.03
CA ILE A 93 -15.85 12.68 9.64
C ILE A 93 -17.12 12.78 8.79
N ASP A 94 -17.17 13.76 7.88
CA ASP A 94 -18.17 13.80 6.81
C ASP A 94 -17.84 12.73 5.77
N CYS A 95 -18.52 11.60 5.88
CA CYS A 95 -18.31 10.47 4.98
C CYS A 95 -18.61 10.81 3.51
N GLY A 96 -19.62 11.65 3.24
CA GLY A 96 -19.98 12.02 1.88
C GLY A 96 -18.87 12.79 1.18
N GLN A 97 -18.39 13.84 1.82
CA GLN A 97 -17.30 14.65 1.27
C GLN A 97 -15.98 13.90 1.31
N GLY A 98 -15.72 13.14 2.39
CA GLY A 98 -14.50 12.34 2.54
C GLY A 98 -14.32 11.29 1.44
N GLU A 99 -15.39 10.61 1.02
CA GLU A 99 -15.34 9.68 -0.11
C GLU A 99 -15.05 10.38 -1.44
N ILE A 100 -15.67 11.55 -1.68
CA ILE A 100 -15.44 12.35 -2.90
C ILE A 100 -13.98 12.76 -2.98
N ASP A 101 -13.42 13.28 -1.89
CA ASP A 101 -12.05 13.77 -1.84
C ASP A 101 -11.01 12.64 -1.94
N ALA A 102 -11.29 11.50 -1.31
CA ALA A 102 -10.44 10.32 -1.49
C ALA A 102 -10.42 9.82 -2.94
N ARG A 103 -11.57 9.82 -3.63
CA ARG A 103 -11.65 9.46 -5.07
C ARG A 103 -10.92 10.48 -5.95
N SER A 104 -11.08 11.77 -5.66
CA SER A 104 -10.40 12.86 -6.37
C SER A 104 -8.89 12.71 -6.24
N ALA A 105 -8.40 12.46 -5.01
CA ALA A 105 -6.98 12.26 -4.73
C ALA A 105 -6.39 11.09 -5.52
N ILE A 106 -7.06 9.94 -5.57
CA ILE A 106 -6.62 8.81 -6.40
C ILE A 106 -6.59 9.19 -7.88
N GLY A 107 -7.60 9.94 -8.36
CA GLY A 107 -7.65 10.42 -9.74
C GLY A 107 -6.49 11.36 -10.09
N GLU A 108 -6.16 12.30 -9.19
CA GLU A 108 -5.02 13.21 -9.32
C GLU A 108 -3.70 12.43 -9.35
N LEU A 109 -3.46 11.59 -8.34
CA LEU A 109 -2.28 10.76 -8.24
C LEU A 109 -2.13 9.80 -9.43
N SER A 110 -3.24 9.33 -9.98
CA SER A 110 -3.25 8.48 -11.17
C SER A 110 -2.89 9.24 -12.46
N ARG A 111 -3.18 10.53 -12.56
CA ARG A 111 -2.82 11.39 -13.72
C ARG A 111 -1.36 11.84 -13.66
N ASP A 112 -0.86 12.13 -12.47
CA ASP A 112 0.49 12.67 -12.23
C ASP A 112 1.61 11.62 -12.31
N ARG A 113 1.33 10.51 -12.97
CA ARG A 113 2.15 9.29 -13.03
C ARG A 113 3.57 9.45 -13.52
N GLY A 114 3.83 10.46 -14.34
CA GLY A 114 5.14 10.63 -14.97
C GLY A 114 6.27 10.89 -13.97
N ASN A 115 5.94 11.43 -12.78
CA ASN A 115 6.95 11.95 -11.85
C ASN A 115 7.06 11.17 -10.53
N LEU A 116 5.97 10.58 -10.01
CA LEU A 116 5.95 10.02 -8.64
C LEU A 116 6.01 8.50 -8.56
N PHE A 117 5.42 7.78 -9.52
CA PHE A 117 5.23 6.32 -9.39
C PHE A 117 5.99 5.48 -10.41
N GLY A 118 6.72 6.12 -11.34
CA GLY A 118 7.46 5.43 -12.39
C GLY A 118 6.59 4.73 -13.45
N PRO A 119 7.17 4.30 -14.57
CA PRO A 119 6.44 3.72 -15.71
C PRO A 119 5.88 2.31 -15.44
N GLN A 120 6.15 1.74 -14.26
CA GLN A 120 5.86 0.35 -13.94
C GLN A 120 4.45 0.11 -13.36
N LEU A 121 3.77 1.17 -12.90
CA LEU A 121 2.45 1.06 -12.29
C LEU A 121 1.36 1.48 -13.29
N SER A 122 0.36 0.64 -13.50
CA SER A 122 -0.81 0.98 -14.31
C SER A 122 -1.82 1.83 -13.53
N GLU A 123 -2.99 2.08 -14.11
CA GLU A 123 -4.07 2.83 -13.48
C GLU A 123 -4.46 2.28 -12.11
N ILE A 124 -4.50 3.18 -11.11
CA ILE A 124 -4.97 2.85 -9.78
C ILE A 124 -6.50 2.82 -9.82
N ARG A 125 -7.07 1.69 -9.44
CA ARG A 125 -8.52 1.50 -9.34
C ARG A 125 -8.93 1.37 -7.89
N ILE A 126 -10.01 2.04 -7.55
CA ILE A 126 -10.64 1.91 -6.25
C ILE A 126 -11.57 0.70 -6.31
N GLU A 127 -11.30 -0.30 -5.49
CA GLU A 127 -12.13 -1.50 -5.35
C GLU A 127 -13.24 -1.26 -4.32
N GLU A 128 -12.93 -0.60 -3.21
CA GLU A 128 -13.85 -0.38 -2.11
C GLU A 128 -13.47 0.87 -1.31
N ILE A 129 -14.48 1.65 -0.91
CA ILE A 129 -14.35 2.70 0.11
C ILE A 129 -15.40 2.41 1.17
N LYS A 130 -15.00 2.41 2.43
CA LYS A 130 -15.90 2.31 3.59
C LYS A 130 -15.64 3.46 4.53
N CYS A 131 -16.70 4.11 4.98
CA CYS A 131 -16.66 5.12 6.02
C CYS A 131 -17.68 4.76 7.09
N ASP A 132 -17.28 4.81 8.36
CA ASP A 132 -18.15 4.56 9.51
C ASP A 132 -18.47 5.81 10.32
N GLY A 133 -18.09 6.99 9.84
CA GLY A 133 -18.25 8.27 10.52
C GLY A 133 -17.05 8.69 11.36
N TYR A 134 -16.08 7.82 11.61
CA TYR A 134 -14.85 8.12 12.35
C TYR A 134 -13.61 7.64 11.63
N GLN A 135 -13.75 6.72 10.72
CA GLN A 135 -12.68 6.09 9.97
C GLN A 135 -13.06 5.98 8.50
N ILE A 136 -12.09 6.21 7.61
CA ILE A 136 -12.20 5.87 6.20
C ILE A 136 -11.25 4.73 5.91
N SER A 137 -11.75 3.65 5.33
CA SER A 137 -10.95 2.56 4.80
C SER A 137 -11.05 2.51 3.29
N LEU A 138 -9.89 2.43 2.65
CA LEU A 138 -9.75 2.47 1.20
C LEU A 138 -9.04 1.22 0.71
N ARG A 139 -9.66 0.51 -0.23
CA ARG A 139 -9.06 -0.62 -0.94
C ARG A 139 -8.81 -0.24 -2.39
N THR A 140 -7.56 -0.35 -2.80
CA THR A 140 -7.15 -0.03 -4.17
C THR A 140 -6.45 -1.20 -4.83
N SER A 141 -6.49 -1.24 -6.15
CA SER A 141 -5.74 -2.19 -6.95
C SER A 141 -5.06 -1.49 -8.13
N SER A 142 -3.96 -2.07 -8.57
CA SER A 142 -3.25 -1.64 -9.77
C SER A 142 -2.52 -2.84 -10.39
N THR A 143 -2.05 -2.68 -11.61
CA THR A 143 -1.23 -3.69 -12.29
C THR A 143 0.19 -3.18 -12.40
N ALA A 144 1.14 -3.95 -11.87
CA ALA A 144 2.57 -3.69 -12.01
C ALA A 144 3.11 -4.42 -13.24
N SER A 145 3.87 -3.72 -14.09
CA SER A 145 4.60 -4.34 -15.20
C SER A 145 5.97 -4.82 -14.73
N LEU A 146 6.32 -6.04 -15.11
CA LEU A 146 7.64 -6.61 -14.83
C LEU A 146 8.65 -6.09 -15.86
N PRO A 147 9.86 -5.68 -15.44
CA PRO A 147 10.96 -5.31 -16.35
C PRO A 147 11.36 -6.47 -17.28
N PHE A 148 11.30 -7.69 -16.76
CA PHE A 148 11.61 -8.89 -17.53
C PHE A 148 10.40 -9.82 -17.56
N VAL A 149 10.15 -10.42 -18.73
CA VAL A 149 9.13 -11.46 -18.86
C VAL A 149 9.70 -12.75 -18.29
N ILE A 150 9.02 -13.33 -17.29
CA ILE A 150 9.46 -14.58 -16.66
C ILE A 150 9.53 -15.67 -17.73
N PRO A 151 10.72 -16.27 -17.96
CA PRO A 151 10.88 -17.33 -18.94
C PRO A 151 9.88 -18.46 -18.69
N PHE A 152 9.32 -19.02 -19.76
CA PHE A 152 8.34 -20.13 -19.73
C PHE A 152 6.91 -19.81 -19.27
N THR A 153 6.65 -18.69 -18.58
CA THR A 153 5.31 -18.38 -18.05
C THR A 153 4.57 -17.31 -18.85
N ARG A 154 5.28 -16.51 -19.65
CA ARG A 154 4.76 -15.32 -20.36
C ARG A 154 4.09 -14.29 -19.46
N ILE A 155 4.36 -14.32 -18.15
CA ILE A 155 3.86 -13.34 -17.20
C ILE A 155 4.68 -12.07 -17.36
N SER A 156 4.02 -10.98 -17.75
CA SER A 156 4.62 -9.65 -17.89
C SER A 156 4.02 -8.63 -16.91
N THR A 157 2.93 -8.99 -16.25
CA THR A 157 2.21 -8.09 -15.34
C THR A 157 1.69 -8.83 -14.12
N VAL A 158 1.65 -8.14 -12.96
CA VAL A 158 1.14 -8.69 -11.71
C VAL A 158 0.12 -7.71 -11.12
N LYS A 159 -1.07 -8.18 -10.75
CA LYS A 159 -2.07 -7.37 -10.04
C LYS A 159 -1.67 -7.25 -8.58
N ILE A 160 -1.60 -6.02 -8.07
CA ILE A 160 -1.26 -5.69 -6.69
C ILE A 160 -2.43 -4.98 -6.02
N PHE A 161 -2.54 -5.13 -4.71
CA PHE A 161 -3.61 -4.56 -3.90
C PHE A 161 -3.03 -3.82 -2.71
N SER A 162 -3.72 -2.75 -2.30
CA SER A 162 -3.48 -2.06 -1.04
C SER A 162 -4.80 -1.89 -0.28
N HIS A 163 -4.75 -1.99 1.03
CA HIS A 163 -5.88 -1.74 1.91
C HIS A 163 -5.41 -0.93 3.10
N ILE A 164 -5.95 0.27 3.26
CA ILE A 164 -5.59 1.24 4.29
C ILE A 164 -6.85 1.71 5.00
N GLY A 165 -6.83 1.67 6.32
CA GLY A 165 -7.79 2.36 7.18
C GLY A 165 -7.10 3.55 7.85
N THR A 166 -7.74 4.70 7.84
CA THR A 166 -7.23 5.93 8.44
C THR A 166 -8.33 6.57 9.27
N PHE A 167 -7.97 7.04 10.44
CA PHE A 167 -8.83 7.78 11.35
C PHE A 167 -8.06 9.02 11.85
N ASP A 168 -8.79 10.05 12.25
CA ASP A 168 -8.19 11.24 12.83
C ASP A 168 -8.18 11.14 14.36
N GLU A 169 -6.97 11.16 14.95
CA GLU A 169 -6.79 11.08 16.39
C GLU A 169 -6.70 12.50 17.00
N ARG A 170 -7.51 12.75 18.02
CA ARG A 170 -7.35 13.94 18.82
C ARG A 170 -6.06 13.83 19.66
N LYS A 171 -5.10 14.71 19.40
CA LYS A 171 -3.96 14.87 20.29
C LYS A 171 -4.44 15.52 21.58
N ILE A 172 -4.63 14.74 22.62
CA ILE A 172 -4.96 15.27 23.95
C ILE A 172 -3.72 16.01 24.46
N THR A 173 -3.72 17.32 24.32
CA THR A 173 -2.72 18.17 24.98
C THR A 173 -3.15 18.34 26.43
N THR A 174 -2.65 17.50 27.30
CA THR A 174 -3.02 17.42 28.72
C THR A 174 -2.48 18.54 29.59
N ASN A 175 -1.77 19.51 29.03
CA ASN A 175 -1.14 20.57 29.81
C ASN A 175 -1.61 21.95 29.33
N TYR A 176 -2.65 22.46 29.97
CA TYR A 176 -2.95 23.90 29.97
C TYR A 176 -2.57 24.45 31.34
N TYR A 177 -1.50 25.27 31.44
CA TYR A 177 -0.98 25.88 32.67
C TYR A 177 -0.66 24.93 33.83
N GLY A 178 -0.14 23.73 33.52
CA GLY A 178 0.25 22.77 34.56
C GLY A 178 -0.91 22.03 35.23
N ILE A 179 -2.13 22.19 34.74
CA ILE A 179 -3.32 21.46 35.21
C ILE A 179 -3.61 20.35 34.23
N ASN A 180 -3.51 19.08 34.67
CA ASN A 180 -4.01 17.95 33.91
C ASN A 180 -5.53 18.03 33.84
N ILE A 181 -6.08 18.43 32.71
CA ILE A 181 -7.50 18.32 32.40
C ILE A 181 -7.62 17.01 31.61
N GLY A 182 -7.73 15.89 32.34
CA GLY A 182 -8.01 14.56 31.80
C GLY A 182 -9.46 14.41 31.42
#